data_8ac67112319e4466dcbf7d6caa1c058a
#
_entry.id   8ac67112319e4466dcbf7d6caa1c058a
#
_cell.length_a   1.000
_cell.length_b   1.000
_cell.length_c   1.000
_cell.angle_alpha   90.00
_cell.angle_beta   90.00
_cell.angle_gamma   90.00
#
_symmetry.space_group_name_H-M   'P 1'
#
loop_
_entity.id
_entity.type
_entity.pdbx_description
1 polymer ?
#
loop_
_entity_poly.entity_id
_entity_poly.type
_entity_poly.pdbx_seq_one_letter_code
_entity_poly.pdbx_strand_id
1 'polypeptide(L)'
;MEHSLSDYKVLAAPMAYMFKDGYEEKLRAYVENGGTLVLSYWSGLVDGTDRCFLGGTPYGLMDVAGLRSTETDALYDWEENHAIPEAGSHLGISNVYTCKNLCELVKVSDAEVLMRYGEDFYQGYPVLTHKAFGKGHVYYVCADMELGFYQDFYGRVAAEAGLKSPIEIIPEGVSVTVRENEDTEYLFIQNYARKPQAVPVPAEYELLYGTESEVMAPLQTRILKKSK
;
A
#
# COMPACT_ATOMS: atom_id res chain seq x y z
N MET A 1 5.58 -13.42 14.12
CA MET A 1 6.36 -12.24 13.70
C MET A 1 7.48 -12.08 14.70
N GLU A 2 8.72 -12.14 14.22
CA GLU A 2 9.92 -12.03 15.06
C GLU A 2 10.35 -10.57 15.27
N HIS A 3 9.88 -9.65 14.42
CA HIS A 3 10.19 -8.22 14.51
C HIS A 3 9.00 -7.41 15.04
N SER A 4 9.31 -6.31 15.71
CA SER A 4 8.29 -5.37 16.18
C SER A 4 7.67 -4.63 14.98
N LEU A 5 6.35 -4.51 14.93
CA LEU A 5 5.68 -3.68 13.92
C LEU A 5 5.99 -2.19 14.09
N SER A 6 6.40 -1.76 15.29
CA SER A 6 6.74 -0.37 15.58
C SER A 6 7.92 0.18 14.78
N ASP A 7 8.71 -0.70 14.17
CA ASP A 7 9.85 -0.31 13.34
C ASP A 7 9.42 0.20 11.95
N TYR A 8 8.14 0.01 11.60
CA TYR A 8 7.57 0.38 10.31
C TYR A 8 6.55 1.51 10.47
N LYS A 9 6.65 2.55 9.63
CA LYS A 9 5.66 3.64 9.59
C LYS A 9 4.39 3.24 8.84
N VAL A 10 4.54 2.43 7.79
CA VAL A 10 3.44 1.92 6.96
C VAL A 10 3.55 0.41 6.89
N LEU A 11 2.46 -0.27 7.17
CA LEU A 11 2.28 -1.71 7.03
C LEU A 11 1.21 -1.98 5.97
N ALA A 12 1.62 -2.51 4.82
CA ALA A 12 0.70 -3.00 3.81
C ALA A 12 0.44 -4.49 4.04
N ALA A 13 -0.81 -4.84 4.24
CA ALA A 13 -1.28 -6.21 4.45
C ALA A 13 -2.39 -6.56 3.43
N PRO A 14 -2.03 -6.61 2.12
CA PRO A 14 -2.99 -6.89 1.06
C PRO A 14 -3.51 -8.31 1.20
N MET A 15 -4.84 -8.47 1.08
CA MET A 15 -5.49 -9.78 1.18
C MET A 15 -5.00 -10.59 2.40
N ALA A 16 -4.94 -9.95 3.56
CA ALA A 16 -4.54 -10.62 4.80
C ALA A 16 -5.64 -11.61 5.24
N TYR A 17 -5.88 -12.61 4.41
CA TYR A 17 -7.00 -13.54 4.41
C TYR A 17 -7.15 -14.27 5.75
N MET A 18 -6.05 -14.82 6.26
CA MET A 18 -6.05 -15.63 7.48
C MET A 18 -5.49 -14.84 8.67
N PHE A 19 -6.29 -14.68 9.71
CA PHE A 19 -5.81 -14.17 10.99
C PHE A 19 -5.57 -15.33 11.95
N LYS A 20 -4.31 -15.50 12.35
CA LYS A 20 -3.93 -16.42 13.45
C LYS A 20 -4.15 -15.72 14.78
N ASP A 21 -4.26 -16.50 15.85
CA ASP A 21 -4.50 -16.00 17.21
C ASP A 21 -3.58 -14.82 17.57
N GLY A 22 -4.16 -13.72 17.99
CA GLY A 22 -3.48 -12.51 18.40
C GLY A 22 -2.95 -11.63 17.25
N TYR A 23 -3.35 -11.93 16.01
CA TYR A 23 -2.91 -11.11 14.86
C TYR A 23 -3.64 -9.77 14.83
N GLU A 24 -4.94 -9.78 15.05
CA GLU A 24 -5.78 -8.60 15.10
C GLU A 24 -5.37 -7.64 16.23
N GLU A 25 -5.04 -8.16 17.42
CA GLU A 25 -4.58 -7.33 18.54
C GLU A 25 -3.23 -6.64 18.22
N LYS A 26 -2.33 -7.32 17.52
CA LYS A 26 -1.06 -6.72 17.10
C LYS A 26 -1.25 -5.61 16.08
N LEU A 27 -2.14 -5.81 15.11
CA LEU A 27 -2.48 -4.79 14.12
C LEU A 27 -3.18 -3.60 14.78
N ARG A 28 -4.12 -3.84 15.68
CA ARG A 28 -4.79 -2.81 16.48
C ARG A 28 -3.76 -1.96 17.25
N ALA A 29 -2.92 -2.62 18.03
CA ALA A 29 -1.90 -1.94 18.83
C ALA A 29 -0.91 -1.14 17.95
N TYR A 30 -0.57 -1.66 16.77
CA TYR A 30 0.28 -0.95 15.81
C TYR A 30 -0.35 0.38 15.38
N VAL A 31 -1.64 0.37 15.02
CA VAL A 31 -2.36 1.59 14.60
C VAL A 31 -2.55 2.54 15.79
N GLU A 32 -2.97 2.04 16.95
CA GLU A 32 -3.15 2.85 18.16
C GLU A 32 -1.89 3.64 18.53
N ASN A 33 -0.72 3.07 18.27
CA ASN A 33 0.58 3.69 18.57
C ASN A 33 1.13 4.57 17.44
N GLY A 34 0.39 4.79 16.35
CA GLY A 34 0.74 5.76 15.30
C GLY A 34 1.17 5.14 13.97
N GLY A 35 1.06 3.83 13.80
CA GLY A 35 1.31 3.16 12.54
C GLY A 35 0.20 3.40 11.50
N THR A 36 0.56 3.41 10.24
CA THR A 36 -0.40 3.43 9.11
C THR A 36 -0.58 2.02 8.57
N LEU A 37 -1.78 1.47 8.71
CA LEU A 37 -2.15 0.14 8.23
C LEU A 37 -2.94 0.23 6.93
N VAL A 38 -2.54 -0.51 5.92
CA VAL A 38 -3.31 -0.70 4.68
C VAL A 38 -3.79 -2.13 4.63
N LEU A 39 -5.10 -2.33 4.72
CA LEU A 39 -5.80 -3.59 4.50
C LEU A 39 -6.44 -3.58 3.11
N SER A 40 -6.78 -4.75 2.60
CA SER A 40 -7.61 -4.85 1.41
C SER A 40 -8.71 -5.89 1.58
N TYR A 41 -9.54 -6.04 0.56
CA TYR A 41 -10.57 -7.06 0.49
C TYR A 41 -10.08 -8.41 1.03
N TRP A 42 -11.02 -9.19 1.59
CA TRP A 42 -10.76 -10.49 2.20
C TRP A 42 -9.77 -10.49 3.39
N SER A 43 -9.55 -9.35 4.02
CA SER A 43 -8.73 -9.31 5.24
C SER A 43 -9.50 -9.86 6.44
N GLY A 44 -8.87 -10.77 7.20
CA GLY A 44 -9.43 -11.35 8.41
C GLY A 44 -10.70 -12.18 8.14
N LEU A 45 -10.71 -12.95 7.05
CA LEU A 45 -11.86 -13.77 6.67
C LEU A 45 -11.90 -15.09 7.43
N VAL A 46 -10.74 -15.74 7.64
CA VAL A 46 -10.64 -17.04 8.28
C VAL A 46 -9.63 -17.09 9.42
N ASP A 47 -9.82 -18.06 10.32
CA ASP A 47 -8.90 -18.37 11.40
C ASP A 47 -7.71 -19.23 10.92
N GLY A 48 -6.79 -19.56 11.83
CA GLY A 48 -5.60 -20.37 11.53
C GLY A 48 -5.89 -21.81 11.09
N THR A 49 -7.14 -22.23 11.09
CA THR A 49 -7.62 -23.54 10.60
C THR A 49 -8.47 -23.45 9.33
N ASP A 50 -8.47 -22.26 8.69
CA ASP A 50 -9.22 -21.94 7.46
C ASP A 50 -10.76 -21.99 7.66
N ARG A 51 -11.25 -21.71 8.88
CA ARG A 51 -12.68 -21.54 9.15
C ARG A 51 -13.03 -20.06 9.15
N CYS A 52 -14.12 -19.71 8.47
CA CYS A 52 -14.63 -18.33 8.46
C CYS A 52 -14.96 -17.86 9.87
N PHE A 53 -14.51 -16.66 10.19
CA PHE A 53 -14.92 -15.98 11.41
C PHE A 53 -16.40 -15.65 11.38
N LEU A 54 -17.07 -15.84 12.51
CA LEU A 54 -18.45 -15.40 12.68
C LEU A 54 -18.46 -13.94 13.14
N GLY A 55 -19.46 -13.19 12.70
CA GLY A 55 -19.67 -11.79 13.14
C GLY A 55 -19.19 -10.71 12.19
N GLY A 56 -18.51 -11.05 11.11
CA GLY A 56 -18.11 -10.11 10.05
C GLY A 56 -16.60 -9.87 9.95
N THR A 57 -16.20 -9.25 8.88
CA THR A 57 -14.81 -9.00 8.50
C THR A 57 -14.57 -7.51 8.23
N PRO A 58 -13.34 -7.00 8.37
CA PRO A 58 -12.14 -7.69 8.89
C PRO A 58 -12.29 -8.08 10.37
N TYR A 59 -12.13 -9.37 10.68
CA TYR A 59 -12.34 -9.88 12.03
C TYR A 59 -11.48 -9.15 13.06
N GLY A 60 -12.09 -8.75 14.19
CA GLY A 60 -11.43 -8.03 15.27
C GLY A 60 -10.96 -6.61 14.94
N LEU A 61 -11.10 -6.15 13.67
CA LEU A 61 -10.64 -4.84 13.21
C LEU A 61 -11.75 -3.98 12.57
N MET A 62 -13.02 -4.40 12.64
CA MET A 62 -14.12 -3.63 12.04
C MET A 62 -14.25 -2.23 12.61
N ASP A 63 -14.06 -2.06 13.91
CA ASP A 63 -14.05 -0.76 14.58
C ASP A 63 -12.77 0.04 14.26
N VAL A 64 -11.64 -0.62 14.10
CA VAL A 64 -10.35 0.00 13.70
C VAL A 64 -10.43 0.54 12.29
N ALA A 65 -10.99 -0.26 11.36
CA ALA A 65 -11.18 0.13 9.95
C ALA A 65 -12.41 1.03 9.72
N GLY A 66 -13.34 1.08 10.69
CA GLY A 66 -14.58 1.86 10.59
C GLY A 66 -15.57 1.33 9.57
N LEU A 67 -15.52 0.05 9.29
CA LEU A 67 -16.37 -0.62 8.31
C LEU A 67 -16.58 -2.11 8.61
N ARG A 68 -17.52 -2.70 7.90
CA ARG A 68 -17.77 -4.14 7.87
C ARG A 68 -18.00 -4.58 6.43
N SER A 69 -17.31 -5.64 6.00
CA SER A 69 -17.62 -6.32 4.74
C SER A 69 -18.95 -7.07 4.83
N THR A 70 -19.71 -7.03 3.77
CA THR A 70 -21.03 -7.67 3.70
C THR A 70 -21.14 -8.67 2.57
N GLU A 71 -20.44 -8.46 1.48
CA GLU A 71 -20.53 -9.26 0.26
C GLU A 71 -19.26 -9.09 -0.56
N THR A 72 -18.97 -10.04 -1.44
CA THR A 72 -17.92 -9.92 -2.46
C THR A 72 -18.53 -10.29 -3.79
N ASP A 73 -18.40 -9.40 -4.76
CA ASP A 73 -18.71 -9.66 -6.17
C ASP A 73 -17.45 -10.08 -6.92
N ALA A 74 -17.54 -11.17 -7.67
CA ALA A 74 -16.46 -11.69 -8.49
C ALA A 74 -16.75 -11.40 -9.97
N LEU A 75 -15.96 -10.52 -10.55
CA LEU A 75 -16.08 -10.11 -11.94
C LEU A 75 -15.51 -11.17 -12.89
N TYR A 76 -16.17 -11.40 -14.00
CA TYR A 76 -15.61 -12.20 -15.09
C TYR A 76 -14.50 -11.45 -15.82
N ASP A 77 -13.66 -12.17 -16.59
CA ASP A 77 -12.51 -11.60 -17.32
C ASP A 77 -12.86 -10.44 -18.26
N TRP A 78 -14.10 -10.35 -18.71
CA TRP A 78 -14.62 -9.29 -19.60
C TRP A 78 -15.37 -8.18 -18.88
N GLU A 79 -15.50 -8.28 -17.56
CA GLU A 79 -16.18 -7.30 -16.72
C GLU A 79 -15.17 -6.44 -15.97
N GLU A 80 -15.53 -5.20 -15.74
CA GLU A 80 -14.77 -4.26 -14.93
C GLU A 80 -15.72 -3.28 -14.25
N ASN A 81 -15.30 -2.71 -13.15
CA ASN A 81 -15.94 -1.57 -12.51
C ASN A 81 -14.90 -0.45 -12.37
N HIS A 82 -15.33 0.73 -11.98
CA HIS A 82 -14.45 1.87 -11.82
C HIS A 82 -14.51 2.44 -10.41
N ALA A 83 -13.35 2.78 -9.87
CA ALA A 83 -13.22 3.52 -8.62
C ALA A 83 -13.18 5.01 -8.92
N ILE A 84 -14.23 5.71 -8.52
CA ILE A 84 -14.43 7.15 -8.73
C ILE A 84 -14.06 7.88 -7.44
N PRO A 85 -13.13 8.86 -7.49
CA PRO A 85 -12.70 9.59 -6.30
C PRO A 85 -13.81 10.50 -5.75
N GLU A 86 -13.91 10.59 -4.43
CA GLU A 86 -14.72 11.58 -3.74
C GLU A 86 -14.03 12.96 -3.79
N ALA A 87 -14.81 13.97 -4.12
CA ALA A 87 -14.30 15.33 -4.18
C ALA A 87 -13.86 15.83 -2.80
N GLY A 88 -12.65 16.35 -2.71
CA GLY A 88 -12.12 16.92 -1.47
C GLY A 88 -11.59 15.91 -0.46
N SER A 89 -11.43 14.64 -0.85
CA SER A 89 -10.76 13.65 0.01
C SER A 89 -9.34 14.11 0.37
N HIS A 90 -8.92 13.85 1.62
CA HIS A 90 -7.63 14.34 2.12
C HIS A 90 -6.42 13.79 1.35
N LEU A 91 -6.51 12.58 0.80
CA LEU A 91 -5.45 12.02 -0.04
C LEU A 91 -5.29 12.73 -1.39
N GLY A 92 -6.28 13.52 -1.83
CA GLY A 92 -6.23 14.26 -3.08
C GLY A 92 -6.10 13.38 -4.33
N ILE A 93 -6.54 12.12 -4.28
CA ILE A 93 -6.64 11.25 -5.46
C ILE A 93 -7.75 11.84 -6.34
N SER A 94 -7.44 12.02 -7.63
CA SER A 94 -8.37 12.65 -8.59
C SER A 94 -8.62 11.81 -9.85
N ASN A 95 -7.83 10.75 -10.06
CA ASN A 95 -7.97 9.86 -11.21
C ASN A 95 -9.04 8.79 -10.93
N VAL A 96 -9.72 8.37 -11.99
CA VAL A 96 -10.57 7.17 -11.99
C VAL A 96 -9.69 5.97 -12.32
N TYR A 97 -9.92 4.85 -11.63
CA TYR A 97 -9.14 3.63 -11.84
C TYR A 97 -10.05 2.43 -12.06
N THR A 98 -9.54 1.45 -12.81
CA THR A 98 -10.26 0.20 -13.08
C THR A 98 -10.17 -0.76 -11.90
N CYS A 99 -11.30 -1.37 -11.55
CA CYS A 99 -11.42 -2.51 -10.64
C CYS A 99 -11.68 -3.78 -11.44
N LYS A 100 -11.00 -4.88 -11.12
CA LYS A 100 -11.14 -6.18 -11.78
C LYS A 100 -11.22 -7.30 -10.75
N ASN A 101 -11.55 -8.48 -11.22
CA ASN A 101 -11.57 -9.73 -10.45
C ASN A 101 -12.48 -9.73 -9.23
N LEU A 102 -12.23 -8.90 -8.23
CA LEU A 102 -12.97 -8.89 -6.96
C LEU A 102 -13.33 -7.47 -6.53
N CYS A 103 -14.60 -7.29 -6.20
CA CYS A 103 -15.18 -6.07 -5.64
C CYS A 103 -15.88 -6.41 -4.33
N GLU A 104 -15.31 -6.02 -3.20
CA GLU A 104 -15.89 -6.23 -1.88
C GLU A 104 -16.83 -5.09 -1.51
N LEU A 105 -18.04 -5.42 -1.08
CA LEU A 105 -19.05 -4.48 -0.69
C LEU A 105 -19.00 -4.27 0.83
N VAL A 106 -18.76 -3.05 1.25
CA VAL A 106 -18.63 -2.71 2.67
C VAL A 106 -19.70 -1.73 3.14
N LYS A 107 -20.09 -1.88 4.40
CA LYS A 107 -20.89 -0.89 5.13
C LYS A 107 -19.96 -0.12 6.06
N VAL A 108 -19.87 1.18 5.81
CA VAL A 108 -19.09 2.10 6.63
C VAL A 108 -19.88 2.46 7.89
N SER A 109 -19.21 2.44 9.05
CA SER A 109 -19.74 2.94 10.32
C SER A 109 -19.29 4.37 10.59
N ASP A 110 -17.99 4.63 10.50
CA ASP A 110 -17.39 5.93 10.79
C ASP A 110 -16.06 6.20 10.04
N ALA A 111 -15.72 5.38 9.04
CA ALA A 111 -14.62 5.68 8.14
C ALA A 111 -15.01 6.77 7.12
N GLU A 112 -14.04 7.56 6.71
CA GLU A 112 -14.15 8.45 5.55
C GLU A 112 -14.13 7.62 4.26
N VAL A 113 -15.03 7.91 3.33
CA VAL A 113 -15.00 7.29 2.00
C VAL A 113 -14.18 8.17 1.07
N LEU A 114 -13.13 7.61 0.47
CA LEU A 114 -12.24 8.31 -0.43
C LEU A 114 -12.56 8.06 -1.91
N MET A 115 -13.10 6.88 -2.22
CA MET A 115 -13.53 6.50 -3.58
C MET A 115 -14.75 5.60 -3.52
N ARG A 116 -15.58 5.62 -4.59
CA ARG A 116 -16.78 4.80 -4.74
C ARG A 116 -16.79 4.03 -6.05
N TYR A 117 -17.50 2.89 -6.05
CA TYR A 117 -17.79 2.16 -7.29
C TYR A 117 -18.64 3.00 -8.22
N GLY A 118 -18.28 3.00 -9.51
CA GLY A 118 -18.94 3.79 -10.54
C GLY A 118 -20.14 3.12 -11.20
N GLU A 119 -20.22 1.80 -11.12
CA GLU A 119 -21.12 0.99 -11.95
C GLU A 119 -21.72 -0.17 -11.15
N ASP A 120 -22.62 -0.92 -11.82
CA ASP A 120 -23.33 -2.08 -11.32
C ASP A 120 -24.36 -1.78 -10.19
N PHE A 121 -24.99 -2.84 -9.63
CA PHE A 121 -26.01 -2.74 -8.58
C PHE A 121 -25.47 -2.12 -7.27
N TYR A 122 -24.14 -2.11 -7.12
CA TYR A 122 -23.45 -1.48 -5.98
C TYR A 122 -22.79 -0.13 -6.32
N GLN A 123 -23.20 0.51 -7.42
CA GLN A 123 -22.76 1.88 -7.71
C GLN A 123 -22.93 2.78 -6.49
N GLY A 124 -21.89 3.56 -6.18
CA GLY A 124 -21.87 4.45 -5.02
C GLY A 124 -21.43 3.79 -3.70
N TYR A 125 -21.25 2.48 -3.66
CA TYR A 125 -20.61 1.82 -2.50
C TYR A 125 -19.15 2.19 -2.38
N PRO A 126 -18.56 2.17 -1.17
CA PRO A 126 -17.15 2.50 -0.95
C PRO A 126 -16.20 1.54 -1.64
N VAL A 127 -15.14 2.06 -2.29
CA VAL A 127 -14.01 1.28 -2.84
C VAL A 127 -12.74 1.49 -2.03
N LEU A 128 -12.50 2.73 -1.58
CA LEU A 128 -11.38 3.09 -0.74
C LEU A 128 -11.90 3.87 0.45
N THR A 129 -11.49 3.46 1.63
CA THR A 129 -11.84 4.17 2.87
C THR A 129 -10.60 4.49 3.70
N HIS A 130 -10.75 5.45 4.60
CA HIS A 130 -9.75 5.86 5.56
C HIS A 130 -10.39 6.06 6.93
N LYS A 131 -9.64 5.71 7.98
CA LYS A 131 -10.00 6.05 9.36
C LYS A 131 -8.77 6.39 10.19
N ALA A 132 -8.84 7.49 10.93
CA ALA A 132 -7.92 7.73 12.03
C ALA A 132 -8.34 6.88 13.24
N PHE A 133 -7.42 6.13 13.82
CA PHE A 133 -7.65 5.29 14.99
C PHE A 133 -6.47 5.38 15.96
N GLY A 134 -6.75 5.77 17.21
CA GLY A 134 -5.69 6.08 18.15
C GLY A 134 -4.82 7.23 17.66
N LYS A 135 -3.52 6.98 17.44
CA LYS A 135 -2.57 7.93 16.87
C LYS A 135 -2.24 7.65 15.39
N GLY A 136 -2.76 6.59 14.84
CA GLY A 136 -2.45 6.10 13.50
C GLY A 136 -3.63 6.16 12.54
N HIS A 137 -3.45 5.52 11.40
CA HIS A 137 -4.37 5.54 10.28
C HIS A 137 -4.60 4.15 9.72
N VAL A 138 -5.82 3.89 9.25
CA VAL A 138 -6.18 2.68 8.52
C VAL A 138 -6.76 3.05 7.18
N TYR A 139 -6.24 2.44 6.13
CA TYR A 139 -6.83 2.44 4.80
C TYR A 139 -7.37 1.06 4.48
N TYR A 140 -8.52 1.00 3.82
CA TYR A 140 -9.10 -0.25 3.36
C TYR A 140 -9.44 -0.15 1.87
N VAL A 141 -8.80 -1.01 1.07
CA VAL A 141 -9.00 -1.10 -0.38
C VAL A 141 -9.96 -2.25 -0.66
N CYS A 142 -11.18 -1.92 -1.12
CA CYS A 142 -12.27 -2.91 -1.26
C CYS A 142 -12.24 -3.70 -2.58
N ALA A 143 -11.33 -3.39 -3.51
CA ALA A 143 -11.29 -4.05 -4.81
C ALA A 143 -9.88 -4.41 -5.25
N ASP A 144 -9.79 -5.33 -6.20
CA ASP A 144 -8.57 -5.54 -6.97
C ASP A 144 -8.43 -4.43 -7.99
N MET A 145 -7.44 -3.57 -7.79
CA MET A 145 -7.24 -2.33 -8.52
C MET A 145 -6.13 -2.47 -9.55
N GLU A 146 -6.20 -1.66 -10.61
CA GLU A 146 -5.11 -1.56 -11.57
C GLU A 146 -3.82 -0.99 -10.96
N LEU A 147 -2.67 -1.25 -11.60
CA LEU A 147 -1.35 -0.84 -11.10
C LEU A 147 -1.23 0.68 -10.88
N GLY A 148 -1.85 1.50 -11.76
CA GLY A 148 -1.84 2.96 -11.64
C GLY A 148 -2.41 3.46 -10.32
N PHE A 149 -3.47 2.81 -9.82
CA PHE A 149 -4.01 3.10 -8.51
C PHE A 149 -2.98 2.87 -7.40
N TYR A 150 -2.34 1.71 -7.38
CA TYR A 150 -1.38 1.38 -6.32
C TYR A 150 -0.18 2.33 -6.30
N GLN A 151 0.29 2.76 -7.48
CA GLN A 151 1.37 3.73 -7.59
C GLN A 151 0.98 5.08 -6.98
N ASP A 152 -0.18 5.62 -7.33
CA ASP A 152 -0.68 6.89 -6.81
C ASP A 152 -1.03 6.79 -5.31
N PHE A 153 -1.75 5.76 -4.92
CA PHE A 153 -2.20 5.54 -3.56
C PHE A 153 -1.03 5.38 -2.58
N TYR A 154 -0.13 4.42 -2.83
CA TYR A 154 1.02 4.20 -1.94
C TYR A 154 2.01 5.36 -1.96
N GLY A 155 2.14 6.08 -3.09
CA GLY A 155 2.92 7.30 -3.16
C GLY A 155 2.41 8.36 -2.18
N ARG A 156 1.10 8.56 -2.10
CA ARG A 156 0.45 9.51 -1.18
C ARG A 156 0.52 9.05 0.27
N VAL A 157 0.22 7.79 0.54
CA VAL A 157 0.32 7.21 1.91
C VAL A 157 1.75 7.29 2.42
N ALA A 158 2.75 7.02 1.58
CA ALA A 158 4.17 7.16 1.94
C ALA A 158 4.54 8.60 2.26
N ALA A 159 4.07 9.56 1.45
CA ALA A 159 4.30 10.98 1.68
C ALA A 159 3.65 11.47 2.99
N GLU A 160 2.41 11.06 3.27
CA GLU A 160 1.70 11.37 4.51
C GLU A 160 2.40 10.79 5.74
N ALA A 161 2.94 9.57 5.65
CA ALA A 161 3.74 8.93 6.68
C ALA A 161 5.16 9.53 6.81
N GLY A 162 5.50 10.54 6.01
CA GLY A 162 6.82 11.18 6.01
C GLY A 162 7.94 10.25 5.57
N LEU A 163 7.63 9.28 4.69
CA LEU A 163 8.64 8.46 4.02
C LEU A 163 9.24 9.25 2.87
N LYS A 164 10.56 9.14 2.71
CA LYS A 164 11.28 9.82 1.63
C LYS A 164 12.09 8.80 0.85
N SER A 165 12.05 8.90 -0.46
CA SER A 165 12.97 8.18 -1.33
C SER A 165 14.30 8.95 -1.42
N PRO A 166 15.45 8.27 -1.41
CA PRO A 166 16.75 8.91 -1.65
C PRO A 166 16.90 9.43 -3.09
N ILE A 167 16.04 8.97 -4.00
CA ILE A 167 15.94 9.46 -5.38
C ILE A 167 14.52 9.93 -5.61
N GLU A 168 14.36 11.19 -6.02
CA GLU A 168 13.05 11.83 -6.18
C GLU A 168 12.21 11.17 -7.29
N ILE A 169 12.83 10.86 -8.42
CA ILE A 169 12.18 10.23 -9.56
C ILE A 169 12.87 8.92 -9.89
N ILE A 170 12.16 7.81 -9.69
CA ILE A 170 12.63 6.47 -10.05
C ILE A 170 11.95 6.06 -11.35
N PRO A 171 12.71 5.88 -12.46
CA PRO A 171 12.13 5.46 -13.74
C PRO A 171 11.52 4.05 -13.67
N GLU A 172 10.55 3.80 -14.52
CA GLU A 172 9.96 2.46 -14.66
C GLU A 172 11.03 1.39 -14.96
N GLY A 173 10.97 0.29 -14.23
CA GLY A 173 11.92 -0.81 -14.31
C GLY A 173 13.24 -0.57 -13.58
N VAL A 174 13.36 0.51 -12.81
CA VAL A 174 14.47 0.76 -11.90
C VAL A 174 14.05 0.44 -10.47
N SER A 175 14.88 -0.30 -9.75
CA SER A 175 14.74 -0.53 -8.30
C SER A 175 15.79 0.26 -7.55
N VAL A 176 15.37 0.87 -6.44
CA VAL A 176 16.24 1.61 -5.52
C VAL A 176 16.04 1.06 -4.12
N THR A 177 17.09 0.55 -3.50
CA THR A 177 17.07 0.02 -2.14
C THR A 177 18.20 0.58 -1.30
N VAL A 178 17.92 0.79 -0.01
CA VAL A 178 18.89 1.30 0.96
C VAL A 178 19.33 0.16 1.87
N ARG A 179 20.60 0.14 2.21
CA ARG A 179 21.20 -0.65 3.29
C ARG A 179 22.08 0.25 4.11
N GLU A 180 22.12 0.04 5.41
CA GLU A 180 22.93 0.87 6.30
C GLU A 180 23.58 0.05 7.41
N ASN A 181 24.69 0.56 7.90
CA ASN A 181 25.30 0.17 9.17
C ASN A 181 25.43 1.40 10.07
N GLU A 182 26.21 1.32 11.14
CA GLU A 182 26.37 2.42 12.10
C GLU A 182 26.89 3.71 11.46
N ASP A 183 27.82 3.61 10.52
CA ASP A 183 28.59 4.74 9.96
C ASP A 183 28.22 5.10 8.52
N THR A 184 27.63 4.17 7.77
CA THR A 184 27.51 4.31 6.31
C THR A 184 26.14 3.84 5.82
N GLU A 185 25.59 4.60 4.90
CA GLU A 185 24.40 4.24 4.12
C GLU A 185 24.83 3.87 2.69
N TYR A 186 24.28 2.78 2.18
CA TYR A 186 24.50 2.28 0.82
C TYR A 186 23.22 2.33 0.02
N LEU A 187 23.27 2.91 -1.17
CA LEU A 187 22.16 2.97 -2.10
C LEU A 187 22.43 2.02 -3.27
N PHE A 188 21.57 1.03 -3.42
CA PHE A 188 21.61 0.08 -4.53
C PHE A 188 20.58 0.49 -5.58
N ILE A 189 21.04 0.78 -6.79
CA ILE A 189 20.23 1.15 -7.93
C ILE A 189 20.40 0.09 -8.99
N GLN A 190 19.28 -0.52 -9.43
CA GLN A 190 19.29 -1.61 -10.40
C GLN A 190 18.30 -1.31 -11.53
N ASN A 191 18.83 -1.25 -12.75
CA ASN A 191 17.98 -1.11 -13.94
C ASN A 191 17.60 -2.51 -14.44
N TYR A 192 16.37 -2.94 -14.16
CA TYR A 192 15.79 -4.20 -14.68
C TYR A 192 15.16 -4.05 -16.06
N ALA A 193 15.04 -2.81 -16.57
CA ALA A 193 14.50 -2.58 -17.91
C ALA A 193 15.49 -3.05 -18.98
N ARG A 194 14.94 -3.46 -20.13
CA ARG A 194 15.73 -3.82 -21.33
C ARG A 194 16.14 -2.58 -22.16
N LYS A 195 16.01 -1.39 -21.60
CA LYS A 195 16.37 -0.10 -22.22
C LYS A 195 17.21 0.72 -21.24
N PRO A 196 18.05 1.63 -21.74
CA PRO A 196 18.76 2.57 -20.87
C PRO A 196 17.79 3.41 -20.06
N GLN A 197 18.15 3.74 -18.82
CA GLN A 197 17.36 4.58 -17.93
C GLN A 197 18.23 5.71 -17.35
N ALA A 198 17.72 6.93 -17.38
CA ALA A 198 18.38 8.07 -16.74
C ALA A 198 18.04 8.04 -15.24
N VAL A 199 19.05 7.88 -14.40
CA VAL A 199 18.90 7.86 -12.95
C VAL A 199 19.97 8.78 -12.37
N PRO A 200 19.57 9.96 -11.87
CA PRO A 200 20.52 10.89 -11.28
C PRO A 200 21.21 10.30 -10.06
N VAL A 201 22.46 10.65 -9.87
CA VAL A 201 23.21 10.34 -8.65
C VAL A 201 22.98 11.47 -7.66
N PRO A 202 22.42 11.24 -6.47
CA PRO A 202 22.29 12.29 -5.47
C PRO A 202 23.66 12.81 -5.04
N ALA A 203 23.81 14.11 -4.92
CA ALA A 203 25.13 14.78 -4.74
C ALA A 203 25.84 14.37 -3.43
N GLU A 204 25.10 13.92 -2.43
CA GLU A 204 25.62 13.47 -1.15
C GLU A 204 26.19 12.04 -1.15
N TYR A 205 26.09 11.33 -2.30
CA TYR A 205 26.60 9.96 -2.41
C TYR A 205 27.84 9.89 -3.30
N GLU A 206 28.74 9.02 -2.94
CA GLU A 206 29.93 8.64 -3.74
C GLU A 206 29.68 7.32 -4.45
N LEU A 207 30.18 7.19 -5.69
CA LEU A 207 30.13 5.93 -6.43
C LEU A 207 31.05 4.88 -5.79
N LEU A 208 30.48 3.74 -5.40
CA LEU A 208 31.23 2.58 -4.92
C LEU A 208 31.40 1.52 -6.01
N TYR A 209 30.37 1.31 -6.84
CA TYR A 209 30.35 0.31 -7.91
C TYR A 209 29.48 0.78 -9.07
N GLY A 210 29.90 0.46 -10.30
CA GLY A 210 29.17 0.77 -11.53
C GLY A 210 29.78 1.92 -12.32
N THR A 211 28.95 2.79 -12.89
CA THR A 211 29.39 3.92 -13.71
C THR A 211 28.88 5.24 -13.13
N GLU A 212 29.70 6.30 -13.33
CA GLU A 212 29.32 7.70 -12.97
C GLU A 212 28.29 8.30 -13.93
N SER A 213 28.10 7.68 -15.12
CA SER A 213 27.09 8.16 -16.08
C SER A 213 25.70 8.20 -15.46
N GLU A 214 24.96 9.28 -15.61
CA GLU A 214 23.56 9.38 -15.20
C GLU A 214 22.68 8.35 -15.92
N VAL A 215 23.09 7.89 -17.12
CA VAL A 215 22.39 6.87 -17.87
C VAL A 215 22.93 5.48 -17.51
N MET A 216 22.07 4.66 -16.93
CA MET A 216 22.35 3.26 -16.65
C MET A 216 21.96 2.39 -17.85
N ALA A 217 22.87 1.55 -18.31
CA ALA A 217 22.60 0.57 -19.36
C ALA A 217 21.54 -0.46 -18.90
N PRO A 218 20.90 -1.21 -19.84
CA PRO A 218 20.03 -2.33 -19.50
C PRO A 218 20.70 -3.30 -18.54
N LEU A 219 19.97 -3.76 -17.51
CA LEU A 219 20.44 -4.75 -16.51
C LEU A 219 21.69 -4.32 -15.72
N GLN A 220 21.99 -3.03 -15.72
CA GLN A 220 23.13 -2.49 -14.96
C GLN A 220 22.76 -2.28 -13.50
N THR A 221 23.75 -2.51 -12.62
CA THR A 221 23.73 -2.17 -11.20
C THR A 221 24.69 -1.04 -10.89
N ARG A 222 24.28 -0.13 -10.01
CA ARG A 222 25.09 0.91 -9.41
C ARG A 222 24.95 0.85 -7.90
N ILE A 223 26.06 0.99 -7.19
CA ILE A 223 26.05 1.07 -5.73
C ILE A 223 26.74 2.38 -5.34
N LEU A 224 26.02 3.17 -4.56
CA LEU A 224 26.50 4.42 -4.00
C LEU A 224 26.62 4.29 -2.48
N LYS A 225 27.48 5.11 -1.87
CA LYS A 225 27.62 5.19 -0.42
C LYS A 225 27.65 6.64 0.03
N LYS A 226 27.21 6.89 1.25
CA LYS A 226 27.43 8.16 1.97
C LYS A 226 27.73 7.86 3.44
N SER A 227 28.58 8.68 4.07
CA SER A 227 28.77 8.69 5.52
C SER A 227 27.55 9.29 6.21
N LYS A 228 27.16 8.75 7.36
CA LYS A 228 26.09 9.26 8.21
C LYS A 228 26.53 10.46 9.04
#